data_ea238ef76202c72714d28ed88b1b1355
#
_entry.id   ea238ef76202c72714d28ed88b1b1355
#
_cell.length_a   1.000
_cell.length_b   1.000
_cell.length_c   1.000
_cell.angle_alpha   90.00
_cell.angle_beta   90.00
_cell.angle_gamma   90.00
#
_symmetry.space_group_name_H-M   'P 1'
#
loop_
_entity.id
_entity.type
_entity.pdbx_description
1 polymer ?
#
loop_
_entity_poly.entity_id
_entity_poly.type
_entity_poly.pdbx_seq_one_letter_code
_entity_poly.pdbx_strand_id
1 'polypeptide(L)'
;MNGSAKRLTAIIMVTAMIASAMVIVFTDEQNSSADAVDCKTYYYDQLKTDLAKNAYTGIAGISSFGGSATVVYSSSDLAAIAEMGEAVYLSSEIAKAFDALRFDRPDIIYWTNSYGSTYNGSSVTITPEIFDTDRFTGEKSTYDGKINEWLDGISISGTGYEKIKNAHNYVSSHLNYDDDGASESATKERKGNTRSVYNALDPSYSLKQDGRNLVVCEGYAKMFKVLCNHLDIPCIIVTGMSNDGTNTGAHMWNYVLYDEKWFLVDCTWDCNESGDPYKIYLLAGTSKSNGTISVGESHNPCGITDDYVFYETFSMPALSALSIKDNGSIEDGVQHLVTFMNGSSVYKSVYVEENESVSAPDEPTGPIGWNFVEWRLEGSEERYDFGPVTADLTVVAYGVYKEVYKLKYDTVNGTNVQSTVVVKPDGEGHPPVDVEITKNVPVKQGFKFKEWNTSKDGKGVSYNPGDKVTLVGDATLYAVWEDTSSVSYKIDNLVGKAAEFLSKETIPGVSNLLLTIGVITTVISLLAVAAIARK
;
A
#
# COMPACT_ATOMS: atom_id res chain seq x y z
N MET A 1 -20.88 -5.47 60.04
CA MET A 1 -19.81 -4.59 59.54
C MET A 1 -18.67 -5.46 59.02
N ASN A 2 -18.42 -5.64 57.74
CA ASN A 2 -17.16 -6.15 57.18
C ASN A 2 -17.23 -6.61 55.68
N GLY A 3 -18.33 -6.32 54.99
CA GLY A 3 -18.39 -6.68 53.56
C GLY A 3 -18.00 -5.54 52.59
N SER A 4 -18.26 -4.32 52.96
CA SER A 4 -18.04 -3.14 52.10
C SER A 4 -16.58 -2.63 52.09
N ALA A 5 -15.87 -2.77 53.20
CA ALA A 5 -14.47 -2.34 53.32
C ALA A 5 -13.50 -3.23 52.51
N LYS A 6 -13.77 -4.54 52.43
CA LYS A 6 -12.93 -5.48 51.62
C LYS A 6 -13.10 -5.30 50.11
N ARG A 7 -14.27 -4.88 49.63
CA ARG A 7 -14.49 -4.60 48.21
C ARG A 7 -13.87 -3.26 47.75
N LEU A 8 -13.87 -2.25 48.64
CA LEU A 8 -13.25 -0.98 48.32
C LEU A 8 -11.72 -1.07 48.29
N THR A 9 -11.11 -1.86 49.19
CA THR A 9 -9.65 -2.08 49.20
C THR A 9 -9.20 -2.89 47.98
N ALA A 10 -9.99 -3.85 47.48
CA ALA A 10 -9.69 -4.60 46.26
C ALA A 10 -9.75 -3.74 44.99
N ILE A 11 -10.73 -2.81 44.91
CA ILE A 11 -10.86 -1.89 43.76
C ILE A 11 -9.72 -0.86 43.76
N ILE A 12 -9.30 -0.36 44.91
CA ILE A 12 -8.17 0.59 45.01
C ILE A 12 -6.84 -0.11 44.67
N MET A 13 -6.65 -1.38 45.07
CA MET A 13 -5.43 -2.12 44.67
C MET A 13 -5.40 -2.47 43.17
N VAL A 14 -6.52 -2.77 42.54
CA VAL A 14 -6.57 -3.05 41.09
C VAL A 14 -6.35 -1.77 40.29
N THR A 15 -6.90 -0.63 40.71
CA THR A 15 -6.65 0.67 40.07
C THR A 15 -5.20 1.14 40.28
N ALA A 16 -4.61 0.90 41.46
CA ALA A 16 -3.21 1.21 41.70
C ALA A 16 -2.25 0.29 40.93
N MET A 17 -2.57 -1.00 40.75
CA MET A 17 -1.79 -1.90 39.89
C MET A 17 -1.88 -1.56 38.40
N ILE A 18 -3.04 -1.12 37.91
CA ILE A 18 -3.21 -0.66 36.51
C ILE A 18 -2.46 0.66 36.29
N ALA A 19 -2.54 1.60 37.23
CA ALA A 19 -1.78 2.84 37.15
C ALA A 19 -0.26 2.62 37.27
N SER A 20 0.19 1.68 38.14
CA SER A 20 1.60 1.33 38.26
C SER A 20 2.12 0.55 37.03
N ALA A 21 1.29 -0.26 36.39
CA ALA A 21 1.64 -0.94 35.14
C ALA A 21 1.71 0.02 33.95
N MET A 22 0.82 1.03 33.88
CA MET A 22 0.91 2.10 32.88
C MET A 22 2.13 3.01 33.08
N VAL A 23 2.48 3.37 34.31
CA VAL A 23 3.67 4.20 34.60
C VAL A 23 4.98 3.45 34.31
N ILE A 24 5.02 2.11 34.49
CA ILE A 24 6.21 1.30 34.17
C ILE A 24 6.41 1.16 32.64
N VAL A 25 5.32 1.14 31.84
CA VAL A 25 5.41 1.08 30.37
C VAL A 25 5.86 2.41 29.77
N PHE A 26 5.54 3.55 30.40
CA PHE A 26 5.97 4.88 29.91
C PHE A 26 7.39 5.30 30.36
N THR A 27 8.02 4.63 31.32
CA THR A 27 9.36 4.97 31.78
C THR A 27 10.48 4.12 31.17
N ASP A 28 10.16 3.00 30.53
CA ASP A 28 11.16 2.15 29.87
C ASP A 28 11.38 2.48 28.36
N GLU A 29 10.52 3.29 27.73
CA GLU A 29 10.73 3.73 26.33
C GLU A 29 11.59 5.00 26.17
N GLN A 30 12.00 5.65 27.25
CA GLN A 30 12.85 6.86 27.19
C GLN A 30 14.33 6.61 27.47
N ASN A 31 14.78 5.37 27.68
CA ASN A 31 16.19 5.04 27.90
C ASN A 31 16.65 3.73 27.22
N SER A 32 16.04 3.34 26.12
CA SER A 32 16.73 2.47 25.17
C SER A 32 17.65 3.37 24.34
N SER A 33 18.95 3.13 24.38
CA SER A 33 19.82 3.54 23.29
C SER A 33 19.07 3.23 22.01
N ALA A 34 18.74 4.23 21.18
CA ALA A 34 18.03 4.02 19.93
C ALA A 34 18.77 2.90 19.20
N ASP A 35 18.15 1.72 19.12
CA ASP A 35 18.67 0.63 18.30
C ASP A 35 18.89 1.22 16.92
N ALA A 36 20.10 1.09 16.40
CA ALA A 36 20.47 1.69 15.12
C ALA A 36 19.44 1.26 14.08
N VAL A 37 18.71 2.21 13.50
CA VAL A 37 17.65 1.93 12.53
C VAL A 37 18.23 1.13 11.39
N ASP A 38 17.80 -0.12 11.20
CA ASP A 38 18.21 -0.93 10.06
C ASP A 38 17.44 -0.47 8.81
N CYS A 39 18.07 0.42 8.07
CA CYS A 39 17.50 0.93 6.82
C CYS A 39 17.43 -0.11 5.70
N LYS A 40 18.03 -1.29 5.86
CA LYS A 40 17.98 -2.39 4.86
C LYS A 40 16.66 -3.17 4.95
N THR A 41 15.95 -3.04 6.08
CA THR A 41 14.63 -3.67 6.35
C THR A 41 13.60 -2.67 6.87
N TYR A 42 13.80 -1.40 6.63
CA TYR A 42 12.97 -0.30 7.18
C TYR A 42 11.47 -0.48 6.90
N TYR A 43 11.12 -0.90 5.70
CA TYR A 43 9.74 -1.13 5.28
C TYR A 43 9.21 -2.51 5.69
N TYR A 44 10.06 -3.54 5.65
CA TYR A 44 9.73 -4.88 6.16
C TYR A 44 9.32 -4.84 7.63
N ASP A 45 10.05 -4.10 8.46
CA ASP A 45 9.80 -4.02 9.90
C ASP A 45 8.45 -3.37 10.22
N GLN A 46 7.90 -2.59 9.31
CA GLN A 46 6.59 -1.97 9.42
C GLN A 46 5.43 -2.86 8.93
N LEU A 47 5.69 -3.96 8.25
CA LEU A 47 4.66 -4.92 7.84
C LEU A 47 4.00 -5.54 9.08
N LYS A 48 2.67 -5.57 9.10
CA LYS A 48 1.90 -5.96 10.30
C LYS A 48 1.43 -7.42 10.29
N THR A 49 1.28 -8.04 9.12
CA THR A 49 0.72 -9.38 8.98
C THR A 49 1.77 -10.43 8.65
N ASP A 50 1.54 -11.67 9.08
CA ASP A 50 2.40 -12.80 8.72
C ASP A 50 2.42 -13.01 7.21
N LEU A 51 1.26 -12.83 6.54
CA LEU A 51 1.16 -12.97 5.09
C LEU A 51 2.09 -11.99 4.37
N ALA A 52 2.06 -10.69 4.72
CA ALA A 52 2.89 -9.68 4.09
C ALA A 52 4.38 -9.94 4.32
N LYS A 53 4.79 -10.29 5.55
CA LYS A 53 6.18 -10.63 5.89
C LYS A 53 6.68 -11.88 5.15
N ASN A 54 5.84 -12.93 5.10
CA ASN A 54 6.18 -14.16 4.40
C ASN A 54 6.19 -13.96 2.88
N ALA A 55 5.30 -13.12 2.33
CA ALA A 55 5.31 -12.74 0.91
C ALA A 55 6.59 -11.98 0.56
N TYR A 56 6.97 -10.97 1.35
CA TYR A 56 8.24 -10.25 1.19
C TYR A 56 9.43 -11.22 1.12
N THR A 57 9.56 -12.08 2.13
CA THR A 57 10.67 -13.03 2.23
C THR A 57 10.65 -14.06 1.09
N GLY A 58 9.47 -14.59 0.77
CA GLY A 58 9.30 -15.57 -0.30
C GLY A 58 9.65 -14.99 -1.68
N ILE A 59 9.18 -13.77 -1.99
CA ILE A 59 9.46 -13.09 -3.25
C ILE A 59 10.95 -12.73 -3.34
N ALA A 60 11.57 -12.23 -2.26
CA ALA A 60 13.00 -11.97 -2.20
C ALA A 60 13.84 -13.24 -2.47
N GLY A 61 13.36 -14.39 -2.03
CA GLY A 61 14.01 -15.70 -2.18
C GLY A 61 13.83 -16.38 -3.55
N ILE A 62 13.09 -15.77 -4.51
CA ILE A 62 12.96 -16.32 -5.86
C ILE A 62 14.33 -16.31 -6.54
N SER A 63 14.82 -17.49 -6.93
CA SER A 63 16.17 -17.68 -7.48
C SER A 63 16.26 -17.54 -8.99
N SER A 64 15.16 -17.74 -9.72
CA SER A 64 15.13 -17.70 -11.19
C SER A 64 14.00 -16.81 -11.71
N PHE A 65 14.21 -16.20 -12.86
CA PHE A 65 13.16 -15.43 -13.54
C PHE A 65 12.01 -16.33 -13.97
N GLY A 66 10.77 -15.85 -13.76
CA GLY A 66 9.55 -16.64 -13.92
C GLY A 66 9.26 -17.60 -12.76
N GLY A 67 10.11 -17.62 -11.73
CA GLY A 67 9.87 -18.35 -10.49
C GLY A 67 8.73 -17.75 -9.67
N SER A 68 8.24 -18.53 -8.69
CA SER A 68 7.13 -18.16 -7.82
C SER A 68 7.46 -18.38 -6.35
N ALA A 69 6.83 -17.62 -5.49
CA ALA A 69 6.84 -17.81 -4.04
C ALA A 69 5.50 -18.37 -3.58
N THR A 70 5.50 -19.36 -2.68
CA THR A 70 4.28 -19.87 -2.06
C THR A 70 4.27 -19.52 -0.59
N VAL A 71 3.20 -18.86 -0.14
CA VAL A 71 2.97 -18.42 1.23
C VAL A 71 1.81 -19.20 1.81
N VAL A 72 2.04 -19.91 2.92
CA VAL A 72 1.01 -20.62 3.69
C VAL A 72 0.37 -19.65 4.67
N TYR A 73 -0.95 -19.69 4.79
CA TYR A 73 -1.70 -18.81 5.69
C TYR A 73 -1.49 -19.19 7.15
N SER A 74 -1.23 -18.20 7.99
CA SER A 74 -1.27 -18.35 9.46
C SER A 74 -2.73 -18.39 9.95
N SER A 75 -2.93 -18.68 11.23
CA SER A 75 -4.28 -18.62 11.83
C SER A 75 -4.86 -17.22 11.84
N SER A 76 -4.03 -16.19 11.98
CA SER A 76 -4.42 -14.78 11.89
C SER A 76 -4.83 -14.40 10.46
N ASP A 77 -4.09 -14.89 9.44
CA ASP A 77 -4.46 -14.69 8.04
C ASP A 77 -5.81 -15.31 7.72
N LEU A 78 -6.06 -16.55 8.17
CA LEU A 78 -7.35 -17.23 7.98
C LEU A 78 -8.51 -16.49 8.66
N ALA A 79 -8.27 -15.88 9.83
CA ALA A 79 -9.27 -15.07 10.50
C ALA A 79 -9.58 -13.78 9.70
N ALA A 80 -8.55 -13.08 9.20
CA ALA A 80 -8.72 -11.89 8.37
C ALA A 80 -9.37 -12.21 7.02
N ILE A 81 -9.01 -13.33 6.40
CA ILE A 81 -9.66 -13.86 5.18
C ILE A 81 -11.15 -14.12 5.41
N ALA A 82 -11.50 -14.69 6.56
CA ALA A 82 -12.92 -14.94 6.90
C ALA A 82 -13.72 -13.64 7.11
N GLU A 83 -13.05 -12.57 7.51
CA GLU A 83 -13.66 -11.25 7.72
C GLU A 83 -13.75 -10.44 6.43
N MET A 84 -12.66 -10.34 5.67
CA MET A 84 -12.50 -9.43 4.52
C MET A 84 -12.77 -10.11 3.17
N GLY A 85 -12.70 -11.44 3.09
CA GLY A 85 -12.67 -12.21 1.86
C GLY A 85 -11.24 -12.42 1.33
N GLU A 86 -10.98 -13.63 0.80
CA GLU A 86 -9.63 -14.07 0.44
C GLU A 86 -8.96 -13.16 -0.60
N ALA A 87 -9.65 -12.83 -1.69
CA ALA A 87 -9.08 -11.99 -2.75
C ALA A 87 -8.72 -10.57 -2.27
N VAL A 88 -9.56 -9.95 -1.43
CA VAL A 88 -9.35 -8.59 -0.91
C VAL A 88 -8.16 -8.57 0.04
N TYR A 89 -8.12 -9.51 1.00
CA TYR A 89 -7.03 -9.62 1.95
C TYR A 89 -5.70 -9.87 1.24
N LEU A 90 -5.65 -10.85 0.33
CA LEU A 90 -4.43 -11.20 -0.40
C LEU A 90 -3.91 -10.04 -1.25
N SER A 91 -4.78 -9.36 -2.00
CA SER A 91 -4.34 -8.24 -2.84
C SER A 91 -3.72 -7.11 -2.02
N SER A 92 -4.30 -6.77 -0.86
CA SER A 92 -3.78 -5.77 0.04
C SER A 92 -2.42 -6.16 0.62
N GLU A 93 -2.31 -7.35 1.21
CA GLU A 93 -1.09 -7.75 1.94
C GLU A 93 0.08 -8.07 1.00
N ILE A 94 -0.19 -8.62 -0.19
CA ILE A 94 0.83 -8.84 -1.21
C ILE A 94 1.33 -7.51 -1.77
N ALA A 95 0.46 -6.53 -2.03
CA ALA A 95 0.89 -5.20 -2.49
C ALA A 95 1.83 -4.52 -1.48
N LYS A 96 1.51 -4.58 -0.17
CA LYS A 96 2.39 -4.07 0.89
C LYS A 96 3.76 -4.76 0.90
N ALA A 97 3.79 -6.07 0.71
CA ALA A 97 5.03 -6.84 0.63
C ALA A 97 5.89 -6.44 -0.57
N PHE A 98 5.28 -6.22 -1.74
CA PHE A 98 5.97 -5.75 -2.94
C PHE A 98 6.56 -4.35 -2.76
N ASP A 99 5.79 -3.42 -2.18
CA ASP A 99 6.26 -2.06 -1.93
C ASP A 99 7.41 -2.05 -0.92
N ALA A 100 7.29 -2.78 0.20
CA ALA A 100 8.36 -2.92 1.17
C ALA A 100 9.65 -3.46 0.52
N LEU A 101 9.53 -4.56 -0.24
CA LEU A 101 10.67 -5.20 -0.87
C LEU A 101 11.34 -4.29 -1.91
N ARG A 102 10.56 -3.57 -2.70
CA ARG A 102 11.05 -2.65 -3.71
C ARG A 102 11.90 -1.53 -3.12
N PHE A 103 11.52 -1.02 -1.96
CA PHE A 103 12.20 0.11 -1.33
C PHE A 103 13.34 -0.32 -0.40
N ASP A 104 13.23 -1.47 0.25
CA ASP A 104 14.33 -2.01 1.06
C ASP A 104 15.45 -2.60 0.19
N ARG A 105 15.08 -3.36 -0.87
CA ARG A 105 15.98 -4.17 -1.69
C ARG A 105 15.80 -3.92 -3.19
N PRO A 106 15.97 -2.68 -3.66
CA PRO A 106 15.84 -2.37 -5.09
C PRO A 106 16.90 -3.04 -5.96
N ASP A 107 17.98 -3.53 -5.35
CA ASP A 107 19.08 -4.30 -5.98
C ASP A 107 18.62 -5.64 -6.56
N ILE A 108 17.57 -6.25 -6.00
CA ILE A 108 17.09 -7.56 -6.45
C ILE A 108 15.78 -7.50 -7.23
N ILE A 109 15.28 -6.30 -7.55
CA ILE A 109 13.98 -6.11 -8.21
C ILE A 109 14.15 -5.94 -9.72
N TYR A 110 13.67 -6.93 -10.47
CA TYR A 110 13.61 -6.97 -11.94
C TYR A 110 12.16 -7.06 -12.42
N TRP A 111 11.20 -6.74 -11.55
CA TRP A 111 9.78 -6.94 -11.75
C TRP A 111 9.03 -5.62 -11.93
N THR A 112 7.88 -5.71 -12.58
CA THR A 112 6.89 -4.64 -12.61
C THR A 112 6.11 -4.58 -11.28
N ASN A 113 5.10 -3.71 -11.19
CA ASN A 113 4.16 -3.70 -10.07
C ASN A 113 3.10 -4.81 -10.18
N SER A 114 3.12 -5.58 -11.27
CA SER A 114 2.14 -6.63 -11.53
C SER A 114 2.66 -8.00 -11.13
N TYR A 115 1.75 -8.85 -10.69
CA TYR A 115 2.02 -10.25 -10.38
C TYR A 115 0.82 -11.12 -10.68
N GLY A 116 1.06 -12.38 -11.05
CA GLY A 116 0.05 -13.42 -11.03
C GLY A 116 -0.08 -14.02 -9.64
N SER A 117 -1.31 -14.34 -9.21
CA SER A 117 -1.53 -15.09 -7.98
C SER A 117 -2.54 -16.22 -8.20
N THR A 118 -2.27 -17.36 -7.55
CA THR A 118 -3.21 -18.48 -7.44
C THR A 118 -3.31 -18.92 -5.98
N TYR A 119 -4.52 -19.17 -5.49
CA TYR A 119 -4.76 -19.51 -4.10
C TYR A 119 -5.77 -20.66 -3.97
N ASN A 120 -5.72 -21.38 -2.84
CA ASN A 120 -6.48 -22.61 -2.61
C ASN A 120 -7.15 -22.69 -1.22
N GLY A 121 -7.29 -21.56 -0.53
CA GLY A 121 -7.89 -21.50 0.82
C GLY A 121 -6.93 -21.88 1.96
N SER A 122 -5.68 -22.23 1.67
CA SER A 122 -4.63 -22.48 2.68
C SER A 122 -3.29 -21.86 2.35
N SER A 123 -3.09 -21.45 1.10
CA SER A 123 -1.87 -20.79 0.64
C SER A 123 -2.11 -19.98 -0.62
N VAL A 124 -1.24 -19.04 -0.88
CA VAL A 124 -1.15 -18.29 -2.14
C VAL A 124 0.20 -18.51 -2.80
N THR A 125 0.20 -18.70 -4.11
CA THR A 125 1.40 -18.73 -4.95
C THR A 125 1.45 -17.43 -5.74
N ILE A 126 2.56 -16.70 -5.63
CA ILE A 126 2.79 -15.36 -6.18
C ILE A 126 3.87 -15.47 -7.25
N THR A 127 3.59 -15.00 -8.45
CA THR A 127 4.52 -14.99 -9.58
C THR A 127 4.72 -13.55 -10.04
N PRO A 128 5.83 -12.88 -9.71
CA PRO A 128 6.12 -11.53 -10.17
C PRO A 128 6.25 -11.44 -11.68
N GLU A 129 5.77 -10.34 -12.26
CA GLU A 129 5.87 -10.09 -13.69
C GLU A 129 7.17 -9.35 -14.02
N ILE A 130 8.02 -9.93 -14.87
CA ILE A 130 9.31 -9.35 -15.29
C ILE A 130 9.05 -8.24 -16.31
N PHE A 131 9.75 -7.11 -16.18
CA PHE A 131 9.57 -5.96 -17.08
C PHE A 131 10.27 -6.15 -18.45
N ASP A 132 11.31 -6.96 -18.51
CA ASP A 132 12.08 -7.26 -19.74
C ASP A 132 12.43 -8.75 -19.76
N THR A 133 11.56 -9.56 -20.38
CA THR A 133 11.71 -11.02 -20.44
C THR A 133 12.75 -11.48 -21.45
N ASP A 134 13.15 -10.65 -22.38
CA ASP A 134 14.19 -10.96 -23.35
C ASP A 134 15.57 -10.83 -22.74
N ARG A 135 15.73 -9.88 -21.82
CA ARG A 135 16.99 -9.59 -21.14
C ARG A 135 17.19 -10.41 -19.87
N PHE A 136 16.17 -10.47 -19.00
CA PHE A 136 16.26 -11.14 -17.72
C PHE A 136 15.73 -12.57 -17.79
N THR A 137 16.65 -13.52 -17.98
CA THR A 137 16.35 -14.95 -18.14
C THR A 137 17.27 -15.81 -17.27
N GLY A 138 16.80 -16.99 -16.88
CA GLY A 138 17.59 -17.95 -16.10
C GLY A 138 17.73 -17.60 -14.62
N GLU A 139 18.93 -17.78 -14.07
CA GLU A 139 19.19 -17.57 -12.64
C GLU A 139 19.41 -16.10 -12.29
N LYS A 140 18.61 -15.60 -11.35
CA LYS A 140 18.65 -14.21 -10.88
C LYS A 140 20.02 -13.84 -10.28
N SER A 141 20.67 -14.78 -9.60
CA SER A 141 22.00 -14.61 -8.98
C SER A 141 23.09 -14.14 -9.94
N THR A 142 22.96 -14.44 -11.23
CA THR A 142 23.89 -13.97 -12.28
C THR A 142 23.84 -12.44 -12.41
N TYR A 143 22.67 -11.85 -12.29
CA TYR A 143 22.45 -10.41 -12.42
C TYR A 143 22.73 -9.70 -11.09
N ASP A 144 22.32 -10.29 -9.98
CA ASP A 144 22.65 -9.79 -8.63
C ASP A 144 24.17 -9.74 -8.44
N GLY A 145 24.90 -10.74 -8.93
CA GLY A 145 26.37 -10.78 -8.92
C GLY A 145 27.02 -9.63 -9.69
N LYS A 146 26.43 -9.25 -10.84
CA LYS A 146 26.93 -8.09 -11.61
C LYS A 146 26.69 -6.76 -10.89
N ILE A 147 25.53 -6.59 -10.24
CA ILE A 147 25.26 -5.39 -9.42
C ILE A 147 26.35 -5.26 -8.35
N ASN A 148 26.65 -6.34 -7.62
CA ASN A 148 27.71 -6.33 -6.61
C ASN A 148 29.08 -6.02 -7.21
N GLU A 149 29.45 -6.63 -8.34
CA GLU A 149 30.71 -6.35 -9.05
C GLU A 149 30.84 -4.87 -9.43
N TRP A 150 29.77 -4.27 -9.94
CA TRP A 150 29.76 -2.85 -10.30
C TRP A 150 29.87 -1.94 -9.08
N LEU A 151 29.15 -2.27 -7.98
CA LEU A 151 29.23 -1.52 -6.72
C LEU A 151 30.64 -1.61 -6.11
N ASP A 152 31.26 -2.78 -6.10
CA ASP A 152 32.64 -2.98 -5.63
C ASP A 152 33.64 -2.17 -6.46
N GLY A 153 33.35 -1.90 -7.73
CA GLY A 153 34.13 -1.05 -8.60
C GLY A 153 34.00 0.45 -8.35
N ILE A 154 32.96 0.88 -7.56
CA ILE A 154 32.74 2.29 -7.25
C ILE A 154 33.60 2.69 -6.04
N SER A 155 34.51 3.61 -6.24
CA SER A 155 35.38 4.11 -5.15
C SER A 155 34.83 5.40 -4.57
N ILE A 156 34.23 5.33 -3.39
CA ILE A 156 33.73 6.48 -2.61
C ILE A 156 34.66 6.70 -1.40
N SER A 157 35.29 7.84 -1.36
CA SER A 157 36.20 8.24 -0.27
C SER A 157 35.49 9.07 0.79
N GLY A 158 36.15 9.24 1.94
CA GLY A 158 35.64 10.08 3.07
C GLY A 158 34.90 9.30 4.12
N THR A 159 34.48 9.99 5.16
CA THR A 159 33.66 9.50 6.29
C THR A 159 32.55 10.48 6.59
N GLY A 160 31.49 10.02 7.23
CA GLY A 160 30.35 10.88 7.59
C GLY A 160 29.81 11.67 6.39
N TYR A 161 29.71 12.99 6.55
CA TYR A 161 29.21 13.90 5.51
C TYR A 161 29.92 13.74 4.15
N GLU A 162 31.25 13.69 4.14
CA GLU A 162 32.02 13.58 2.90
C GLU A 162 31.69 12.29 2.13
N LYS A 163 31.47 11.19 2.84
CA LYS A 163 31.07 9.92 2.22
C LYS A 163 29.69 10.02 1.56
N ILE A 164 28.73 10.63 2.26
CA ILE A 164 27.36 10.85 1.74
C ILE A 164 27.40 11.78 0.52
N LYS A 165 28.12 12.89 0.62
CA LYS A 165 28.30 13.86 -0.47
C LYS A 165 28.92 13.21 -1.71
N ASN A 166 29.95 12.39 -1.52
CA ASN A 166 30.62 11.72 -2.64
C ASN A 166 29.73 10.64 -3.28
N ALA A 167 28.91 9.93 -2.50
CA ALA A 167 27.89 9.01 -3.02
C ALA A 167 26.81 9.75 -3.81
N HIS A 168 26.29 10.85 -3.29
CA HIS A 168 25.33 11.72 -3.97
C HIS A 168 25.89 12.23 -5.30
N ASN A 169 27.10 12.82 -5.26
CA ASN A 169 27.75 13.37 -6.45
C ASN A 169 28.01 12.27 -7.50
N TYR A 170 28.39 11.07 -7.06
CA TYR A 170 28.56 9.94 -7.97
C TYR A 170 27.25 9.66 -8.72
N VAL A 171 26.13 9.47 -8.01
CA VAL A 171 24.84 9.15 -8.65
C VAL A 171 24.39 10.28 -9.57
N SER A 172 24.38 11.52 -9.09
CA SER A 172 23.91 12.69 -9.84
C SER A 172 24.77 13.01 -11.09
N SER A 173 26.07 12.60 -11.10
CA SER A 173 26.96 12.83 -12.24
C SER A 173 27.03 11.66 -13.23
N HIS A 174 26.63 10.45 -12.84
CA HIS A 174 26.72 9.24 -13.68
C HIS A 174 25.43 8.92 -14.44
N LEU A 175 24.33 9.58 -14.10
CA LEU A 175 23.02 9.39 -14.70
C LEU A 175 22.54 10.64 -15.43
N ASN A 176 21.66 10.46 -16.40
CA ASN A 176 20.87 11.51 -17.04
C ASN A 176 19.38 11.18 -16.95
N TYR A 177 18.56 12.21 -16.95
CA TYR A 177 17.11 12.04 -16.87
C TYR A 177 16.50 11.60 -18.21
N ASP A 178 15.60 10.62 -18.17
CA ASP A 178 14.90 10.08 -19.33
C ASP A 178 13.49 10.64 -19.43
N ASP A 179 13.29 11.79 -20.09
CA ASP A 179 11.98 12.41 -20.28
C ASP A 179 11.01 11.50 -21.04
N ASP A 180 11.50 10.77 -22.04
CA ASP A 180 10.68 9.81 -22.78
C ASP A 180 10.24 8.62 -21.89
N GLY A 181 11.14 8.15 -21.01
CA GLY A 181 10.87 7.08 -20.03
C GLY A 181 9.92 7.52 -18.92
N ALA A 182 9.87 8.80 -18.62
CA ALA A 182 8.94 9.42 -17.68
C ALA A 182 7.54 9.59 -18.29
N SER A 183 7.42 9.63 -19.62
CA SER A 183 6.15 9.84 -20.33
C SER A 183 5.14 8.71 -20.05
N GLU A 184 3.86 9.06 -19.93
CA GLU A 184 2.76 8.08 -19.84
C GLU A 184 2.72 7.14 -21.05
N SER A 185 3.13 7.62 -22.23
CA SER A 185 3.17 6.87 -23.48
C SER A 185 4.37 5.92 -23.60
N ALA A 186 5.33 5.94 -22.66
CA ALA A 186 6.47 5.05 -22.68
C ALA A 186 6.04 3.58 -22.61
N THR A 187 6.72 2.72 -23.37
CA THR A 187 6.46 1.27 -23.35
C THR A 187 6.74 0.70 -21.95
N LYS A 188 6.08 -0.42 -21.61
CA LYS A 188 6.30 -1.12 -20.34
C LYS A 188 7.78 -1.46 -20.11
N GLU A 189 8.45 -1.95 -21.16
CA GLU A 189 9.88 -2.26 -21.14
C GLU A 189 10.71 -1.01 -20.82
N ARG A 190 10.48 0.14 -21.51
CA ARG A 190 11.21 1.38 -21.22
C ARG A 190 10.96 1.86 -19.80
N LYS A 191 9.71 1.84 -19.35
CA LYS A 191 9.36 2.18 -17.96
C LYS A 191 10.09 1.30 -16.94
N GLY A 192 10.17 0.00 -17.17
CA GLY A 192 10.90 -0.92 -16.32
C GLY A 192 12.40 -0.68 -16.35
N ASN A 193 12.95 -0.51 -17.54
CA ASN A 193 14.40 -0.30 -17.76
C ASN A 193 14.90 1.00 -17.11
N THR A 194 14.17 2.11 -17.21
CA THR A 194 14.59 3.42 -16.67
C THR A 194 14.39 3.54 -15.15
N ARG A 195 13.74 2.55 -14.53
CA ARG A 195 13.53 2.44 -13.07
C ARG A 195 14.40 1.38 -12.41
N SER A 196 15.22 0.67 -13.19
CA SER A 196 16.02 -0.45 -12.72
C SER A 196 17.39 -0.02 -12.23
N VAL A 197 17.79 -0.48 -11.05
CA VAL A 197 19.16 -0.34 -10.53
C VAL A 197 20.17 -1.01 -11.45
N TYR A 198 19.83 -2.18 -11.99
CA TYR A 198 20.70 -2.90 -12.92
C TYR A 198 21.10 -2.01 -14.10
N ASN A 199 20.12 -1.35 -14.72
CA ASN A 199 20.39 -0.46 -15.86
C ASN A 199 21.08 0.85 -15.46
N ALA A 200 20.80 1.37 -14.28
CA ALA A 200 21.49 2.54 -13.74
C ALA A 200 23.00 2.28 -13.58
N LEU A 201 23.38 1.08 -13.18
CA LEU A 201 24.77 0.65 -12.95
C LEU A 201 25.45 0.06 -14.18
N ASP A 202 24.72 -0.52 -15.15
CA ASP A 202 25.28 -1.26 -16.28
C ASP A 202 26.07 -0.36 -17.23
N PRO A 203 27.41 -0.50 -17.32
CA PRO A 203 28.23 0.31 -18.23
C PRO A 203 27.93 0.03 -19.70
N SER A 204 27.27 -1.09 -20.03
CA SER A 204 26.88 -1.48 -21.39
C SER A 204 25.44 -1.11 -21.74
N TYR A 205 24.70 -0.44 -20.83
CA TYR A 205 23.32 -0.05 -21.08
C TYR A 205 23.19 0.83 -22.33
N SER A 206 22.22 0.51 -23.19
CA SER A 206 22.12 1.11 -24.52
C SER A 206 21.51 2.50 -24.53
N LEU A 207 20.64 2.81 -23.56
CA LEU A 207 20.00 4.13 -23.46
C LEU A 207 20.91 5.09 -22.69
N LYS A 208 21.61 5.95 -23.43
CA LYS A 208 22.57 6.92 -22.89
C LYS A 208 22.42 8.28 -23.55
N GLN A 209 22.73 9.30 -22.78
CA GLN A 209 22.94 10.66 -23.25
C GLN A 209 24.27 11.16 -22.65
N ASP A 210 25.15 11.73 -23.48
CA ASP A 210 26.48 12.23 -23.09
C ASP A 210 27.32 11.20 -22.29
N GLY A 211 27.17 9.92 -22.65
CA GLY A 211 27.86 8.80 -22.01
C GLY A 211 27.26 8.34 -20.69
N ARG A 212 26.24 9.02 -20.16
CA ARG A 212 25.54 8.70 -18.92
C ARG A 212 24.26 7.89 -19.18
N ASN A 213 23.96 6.92 -18.32
CA ASN A 213 22.78 6.08 -18.45
C ASN A 213 21.50 6.89 -18.21
N LEU A 214 20.47 6.67 -19.04
CA LEU A 214 19.18 7.35 -18.95
C LEU A 214 18.25 6.61 -17.97
N VAL A 215 17.85 7.29 -16.89
CA VAL A 215 16.90 6.79 -15.90
C VAL A 215 15.94 7.90 -15.47
N VAL A 216 14.82 7.54 -14.84
CA VAL A 216 13.88 8.49 -14.21
C VAL A 216 14.19 8.63 -12.71
N CYS A 217 13.46 9.49 -11.99
CA CYS A 217 13.64 9.73 -10.56
C CYS A 217 13.72 8.44 -9.72
N GLU A 218 12.89 7.44 -10.03
CA GLU A 218 12.92 6.13 -9.38
C GLU A 218 14.28 5.42 -9.56
N GLY A 219 14.89 5.51 -10.75
CA GLY A 219 16.22 4.95 -11.03
C GLY A 219 17.33 5.63 -10.22
N TYR A 220 17.27 6.97 -10.10
CA TYR A 220 18.19 7.74 -9.26
C TYR A 220 18.07 7.36 -7.79
N ALA A 221 16.85 7.40 -7.24
CA ALA A 221 16.58 7.12 -5.82
C ALA A 221 16.98 5.69 -5.44
N LYS A 222 16.68 4.72 -6.29
CA LYS A 222 17.06 3.32 -6.10
C LYS A 222 18.58 3.10 -6.19
N MET A 223 19.25 3.71 -7.16
CA MET A 223 20.70 3.59 -7.29
C MET A 223 21.40 4.21 -6.07
N PHE A 224 20.95 5.37 -5.61
CA PHE A 224 21.50 5.99 -4.41
C PHE A 224 21.28 5.11 -3.16
N LYS A 225 20.07 4.53 -3.01
CA LYS A 225 19.76 3.59 -1.92
C LYS A 225 20.68 2.37 -1.92
N VAL A 226 20.90 1.75 -3.07
CA VAL A 226 21.75 0.56 -3.18
C VAL A 226 23.22 0.91 -2.90
N LEU A 227 23.68 2.04 -3.39
CA LEU A 227 25.03 2.54 -3.09
C LEU A 227 25.17 2.85 -1.59
N CYS A 228 24.17 3.48 -0.96
CA CYS A 228 24.15 3.71 0.48
C CYS A 228 24.20 2.40 1.27
N ASN A 229 23.41 1.39 0.86
CA ASN A 229 23.44 0.06 1.49
C ASN A 229 24.82 -0.60 1.41
N HIS A 230 25.52 -0.46 0.25
CA HIS A 230 26.86 -0.98 0.03
C HIS A 230 27.92 -0.23 0.87
N LEU A 231 27.69 1.04 1.12
CA LEU A 231 28.60 1.92 1.88
C LEU A 231 28.25 1.98 3.39
N ASP A 232 27.26 1.24 3.87
CA ASP A 232 26.70 1.32 5.23
C ASP A 232 26.28 2.75 5.64
N ILE A 233 25.63 3.47 4.71
CA ILE A 233 24.99 4.75 4.95
C ILE A 233 23.51 4.48 5.21
N PRO A 234 22.96 4.86 6.39
CA PRO A 234 21.53 4.69 6.68
C PRO A 234 20.69 5.56 5.75
N CYS A 235 19.94 4.92 4.85
CA CYS A 235 19.16 5.57 3.80
C CYS A 235 17.86 4.82 3.55
N ILE A 236 16.78 5.55 3.29
CA ILE A 236 15.49 5.00 2.82
C ILE A 236 15.06 5.67 1.53
N ILE A 237 14.21 5.00 0.75
CA ILE A 237 13.54 5.57 -0.43
C ILE A 237 12.24 6.20 0.04
N VAL A 238 11.88 7.35 -0.51
CA VAL A 238 10.62 8.04 -0.23
C VAL A 238 9.92 8.38 -1.54
N THR A 239 8.61 8.22 -1.59
CA THR A 239 7.77 8.62 -2.71
C THR A 239 6.81 9.72 -2.29
N GLY A 240 6.37 10.52 -3.25
CA GLY A 240 5.42 11.59 -2.96
C GLY A 240 5.16 12.48 -4.15
N MET A 241 4.53 13.61 -3.88
CA MET A 241 4.36 14.68 -4.85
C MET A 241 5.50 15.68 -4.72
N SER A 242 6.16 15.97 -5.84
CA SER A 242 7.10 17.08 -5.90
C SER A 242 6.46 18.32 -6.51
N ASN A 243 6.98 19.49 -6.12
CA ASN A 243 6.57 20.79 -6.60
C ASN A 243 7.83 21.63 -6.87
N ASP A 244 8.02 22.05 -8.12
CA ASP A 244 9.15 22.92 -8.51
C ASP A 244 8.81 24.43 -8.40
N GLY A 245 7.64 24.76 -7.84
CA GLY A 245 7.10 26.13 -7.78
C GLY A 245 6.21 26.47 -8.98
N THR A 246 6.15 25.62 -10.00
CA THR A 246 5.36 25.80 -11.22
C THR A 246 4.52 24.57 -11.53
N ASN A 247 5.12 23.39 -11.41
CA ASN A 247 4.50 22.11 -11.73
C ASN A 247 4.53 21.19 -10.51
N THR A 248 3.53 20.35 -10.39
CA THR A 248 3.48 19.26 -9.42
C THR A 248 3.45 17.93 -10.14
N GLY A 249 4.14 16.93 -9.58
CA GLY A 249 4.18 15.60 -10.17
C GLY A 249 4.62 14.53 -9.18
N ALA A 250 4.32 13.28 -9.52
CA ALA A 250 4.78 12.14 -8.79
C ALA A 250 6.32 12.05 -8.84
N HIS A 251 6.97 11.81 -7.69
CA HIS A 251 8.41 11.83 -7.57
C HIS A 251 8.92 10.82 -6.55
N MET A 252 10.21 10.49 -6.65
CA MET A 252 10.89 9.57 -5.75
C MET A 252 12.26 10.12 -5.40
N TRP A 253 12.59 10.11 -4.11
CA TRP A 253 13.84 10.62 -3.53
C TRP A 253 14.29 9.77 -2.35
N ASN A 254 15.24 10.24 -1.57
CA ASN A 254 15.77 9.51 -0.42
C ASN A 254 15.74 10.36 0.85
N TYR A 255 15.63 9.69 2.01
CA TYR A 255 16.01 10.25 3.29
C TYR A 255 17.26 9.54 3.80
N VAL A 256 18.17 10.30 4.37
CA VAL A 256 19.44 9.82 4.95
C VAL A 256 19.47 10.19 6.42
N LEU A 257 19.76 9.21 7.27
CA LEU A 257 19.99 9.44 8.69
C LEU A 257 21.46 9.85 8.89
N TYR A 258 21.66 11.07 9.39
CA TYR A 258 22.96 11.63 9.70
C TYR A 258 22.87 12.45 10.98
N ASP A 259 23.82 12.26 11.90
CA ASP A 259 23.86 12.95 13.21
C ASP A 259 22.49 12.88 13.95
N GLU A 260 21.94 11.66 14.04
CA GLU A 260 20.68 11.32 14.69
C GLU A 260 19.40 11.99 14.11
N LYS A 261 19.51 12.64 12.96
CA LYS A 261 18.40 13.29 12.27
C LYS A 261 18.29 12.83 10.81
N TRP A 262 17.06 12.86 10.30
CA TRP A 262 16.80 12.56 8.91
C TRP A 262 16.85 13.80 8.05
N PHE A 263 17.47 13.68 6.89
CA PHE A 263 17.64 14.74 5.90
C PHE A 263 17.21 14.25 4.52
N LEU A 264 16.69 15.16 3.72
CA LEU A 264 16.34 14.87 2.33
C LEU A 264 17.59 14.82 1.46
N VAL A 265 17.62 13.86 0.54
CA VAL A 265 18.58 13.76 -0.56
C VAL A 265 17.83 13.48 -1.85
N ASP A 266 18.02 14.35 -2.86
CA ASP A 266 17.46 14.13 -4.20
C ASP A 266 18.53 14.26 -5.28
N CYS A 267 19.08 13.12 -5.67
CA CYS A 267 20.07 13.04 -6.74
C CYS A 267 19.50 13.42 -8.12
N THR A 268 18.17 13.34 -8.31
CA THR A 268 17.52 13.69 -9.58
C THR A 268 17.55 15.18 -9.81
N TRP A 269 17.09 15.94 -8.81
CA TRP A 269 17.01 17.40 -8.90
C TRP A 269 18.36 18.08 -8.74
N ASP A 270 19.33 17.41 -8.15
CA ASP A 270 20.71 17.88 -8.11
C ASP A 270 21.54 17.43 -9.35
N CYS A 271 20.96 16.62 -10.26
CA CYS A 271 21.61 16.25 -11.52
C CYS A 271 21.79 17.51 -12.40
N ASN A 272 22.95 17.59 -13.06
CA ASN A 272 23.30 18.70 -13.94
C ASN A 272 23.80 18.16 -15.29
N GLU A 273 23.38 18.77 -16.38
CA GLU A 273 23.81 18.43 -17.74
C GLU A 273 25.34 18.49 -17.89
N SER A 274 26.01 19.40 -17.18
CA SER A 274 27.48 19.49 -17.18
C SER A 274 28.18 18.34 -16.46
N GLY A 275 27.45 17.51 -15.70
CA GLY A 275 27.99 16.45 -14.84
C GLY A 275 28.60 16.93 -13.53
N ASP A 276 28.48 18.23 -13.18
CA ASP A 276 28.84 18.78 -11.86
C ASP A 276 27.56 19.00 -11.05
N PRO A 277 27.20 18.09 -10.10
CA PRO A 277 25.91 18.10 -9.43
C PRO A 277 25.67 19.38 -8.62
N TYR A 278 24.44 19.87 -8.65
CA TYR A 278 23.97 20.81 -7.63
C TYR A 278 24.00 20.15 -6.25
N LYS A 279 23.86 20.93 -5.19
CA LYS A 279 23.85 20.46 -3.81
C LYS A 279 22.71 21.09 -3.01
N ILE A 280 21.64 21.43 -3.69
CA ILE A 280 20.46 22.04 -3.06
C ILE A 280 19.77 21.00 -2.18
N TYR A 281 19.68 19.77 -2.69
CA TYR A 281 18.97 18.67 -2.07
C TYR A 281 19.90 17.63 -1.42
N LEU A 282 21.16 17.98 -1.18
CA LEU A 282 22.11 17.15 -0.44
C LEU A 282 21.95 17.42 1.06
N LEU A 283 21.45 16.45 1.81
CA LEU A 283 21.21 16.52 3.26
C LEU A 283 20.46 17.80 3.63
N ALA A 284 19.38 18.08 2.91
CA ALA A 284 18.59 19.26 3.06
C ALA A 284 17.55 19.11 4.18
N GLY A 285 17.42 20.14 5.01
CA GLY A 285 16.33 20.30 5.97
C GLY A 285 15.10 20.92 5.29
N THR A 286 13.93 20.81 5.92
CA THR A 286 12.67 21.26 5.33
C THR A 286 12.58 22.76 5.13
N SER A 287 13.30 23.57 5.94
CA SER A 287 13.34 25.05 5.84
C SER A 287 14.25 25.55 4.72
N LYS A 288 15.14 24.73 4.18
CA LYS A 288 16.05 25.15 3.11
C LYS A 288 15.26 25.52 1.86
N SER A 289 15.59 26.67 1.24
CA SER A 289 14.96 27.12 0.00
C SER A 289 15.79 26.75 -1.21
N ASN A 290 15.13 26.34 -2.27
CA ASN A 290 15.73 26.18 -3.60
C ASN A 290 15.76 27.51 -4.40
N GLY A 291 15.39 28.63 -3.76
CA GLY A 291 15.26 29.94 -4.37
C GLY A 291 13.82 30.31 -4.79
N THR A 292 12.89 29.35 -4.81
CA THR A 292 11.48 29.56 -5.14
C THR A 292 10.58 29.16 -3.98
N ILE A 293 10.75 27.95 -3.46
CA ILE A 293 9.98 27.37 -2.35
C ILE A 293 10.92 26.63 -1.41
N SER A 294 10.44 26.29 -0.22
CA SER A 294 11.20 25.47 0.71
C SER A 294 11.27 24.00 0.27
N VAL A 295 12.25 23.28 0.78
CA VAL A 295 12.39 21.83 0.55
C VAL A 295 11.18 21.06 1.07
N GLY A 296 10.63 21.47 2.22
CA GLY A 296 9.42 20.88 2.77
C GLY A 296 8.16 21.07 1.92
N GLU A 297 8.07 22.17 1.18
CA GLU A 297 6.98 22.41 0.21
C GLU A 297 7.22 21.74 -1.13
N SER A 298 8.49 21.60 -1.52
CA SER A 298 8.85 21.00 -2.81
C SER A 298 8.79 19.48 -2.81
N HIS A 299 8.89 18.82 -1.66
CA HIS A 299 8.90 17.36 -1.52
C HIS A 299 7.89 16.93 -0.45
N ASN A 300 6.65 16.71 -0.85
CA ASN A 300 5.60 16.26 0.04
C ASN A 300 5.47 14.73 0.00
N PRO A 301 5.95 14.01 1.03
CA PRO A 301 5.77 12.58 1.10
C PRO A 301 4.27 12.24 1.13
N CYS A 302 3.79 11.52 0.16
CA CYS A 302 2.40 11.05 0.10
C CYS A 302 2.32 9.78 -0.77
N GLY A 303 1.26 8.99 -0.59
CA GLY A 303 0.96 7.90 -1.50
C GLY A 303 0.77 8.46 -2.90
N ILE A 304 1.55 7.98 -3.84
CA ILE A 304 1.35 8.31 -5.24
C ILE A 304 0.34 7.30 -5.78
N THR A 305 -0.85 7.80 -6.13
CA THR A 305 -1.87 7.27 -7.05
C THR A 305 -1.86 5.75 -7.31
N ASP A 306 -2.99 5.20 -7.50
CA ASP A 306 -3.46 3.89 -8.02
C ASP A 306 -2.49 2.68 -8.04
N ASP A 307 -1.18 2.89 -8.10
CA ASP A 307 -0.15 1.86 -8.15
C ASP A 307 0.59 1.59 -6.82
N TYR A 308 0.41 2.42 -5.76
CA TYR A 308 1.14 2.30 -4.50
C TYR A 308 0.25 2.47 -3.27
N VAL A 309 0.12 1.43 -2.46
CA VAL A 309 -0.59 1.45 -1.15
C VAL A 309 0.33 2.01 -0.03
N PHE A 310 1.24 2.92 -0.37
CA PHE A 310 2.41 3.25 0.41
C PHE A 310 2.11 3.88 1.78
N TYR A 311 1.23 4.89 1.84
CA TYR A 311 1.09 5.72 3.06
C TYR A 311 0.07 5.24 4.09
N GLU A 312 -0.84 4.37 3.72
CA GLU A 312 -1.68 3.69 4.71
C GLU A 312 -0.90 2.62 5.49
N THR A 313 0.28 2.22 4.97
CA THR A 313 1.06 1.10 5.48
C THR A 313 2.33 1.53 6.19
N PHE A 314 3.05 2.53 5.66
CA PHE A 314 4.38 2.90 6.12
C PHE A 314 4.45 4.34 6.63
N SER A 315 4.97 4.52 7.84
CA SER A 315 5.26 5.85 8.39
C SER A 315 6.66 6.31 8.01
N MET A 316 6.79 7.60 7.69
CA MET A 316 8.07 8.24 7.39
C MET A 316 8.64 8.93 8.62
N PRO A 317 9.95 8.94 8.81
CA PRO A 317 10.57 9.70 9.88
C PRO A 317 10.46 11.21 9.60
N ALA A 318 10.41 12.00 10.64
CA ALA A 318 10.44 13.46 10.52
C ALA A 318 11.81 13.92 10.00
N LEU A 319 11.80 14.79 8.98
CA LEU A 319 13.00 15.47 8.52
C LEU A 319 13.40 16.59 9.47
N SER A 320 14.71 16.80 9.64
CA SER A 320 15.25 18.02 10.25
C SER A 320 14.71 19.26 9.54
N ALA A 321 14.43 20.33 10.28
CA ALA A 321 14.15 21.63 9.68
C ALA A 321 15.43 22.27 9.13
N LEU A 322 16.54 22.12 9.85
CA LEU A 322 17.85 22.67 9.52
C LEU A 322 18.63 21.70 8.62
N SER A 323 19.42 22.24 7.71
CA SER A 323 20.23 21.46 6.74
C SER A 323 21.65 21.19 7.28
N ILE A 324 22.43 20.41 6.53
CA ILE A 324 23.84 20.20 6.79
C ILE A 324 24.66 21.21 5.98
N LYS A 325 25.60 21.88 6.65
CA LYS A 325 26.58 22.78 6.03
C LYS A 325 27.68 22.00 5.28
N ASP A 326 28.40 22.68 4.40
CA ASP A 326 29.52 22.08 3.64
C ASP A 326 30.65 21.48 4.49
N ASN A 327 30.75 21.88 5.76
CA ASN A 327 31.70 21.32 6.71
C ASN A 327 31.17 20.07 7.46
N GLY A 328 29.95 19.63 7.15
CA GLY A 328 29.32 18.47 7.76
C GLY A 328 28.60 18.70 9.09
N SER A 329 28.54 19.95 9.58
CA SER A 329 27.74 20.30 10.78
C SER A 329 26.31 20.68 10.39
N ILE A 330 25.35 20.48 11.31
CA ILE A 330 24.00 21.02 11.18
C ILE A 330 24.05 22.55 11.17
N GLU A 331 23.18 23.22 10.42
CA GLU A 331 23.01 24.68 10.47
C GLU A 331 22.73 25.16 11.90
N ASP A 332 23.18 26.41 12.22
CA ASP A 332 22.92 26.99 13.52
C ASP A 332 21.43 27.32 13.63
N GLY A 333 20.81 26.90 14.73
CA GLY A 333 19.39 27.14 15.02
C GLY A 333 18.86 26.20 16.10
N VAL A 334 17.66 26.46 16.55
CA VAL A 334 16.89 25.58 17.44
C VAL A 334 15.68 25.10 16.67
N GLN A 335 15.37 23.82 16.79
CA GLN A 335 14.20 23.23 16.16
C GLN A 335 13.47 22.34 17.15
N HIS A 336 12.16 22.29 17.03
CA HIS A 336 11.25 21.53 17.89
C HIS A 336 10.49 20.48 17.10
N LEU A 337 10.25 19.33 17.73
CA LEU A 337 9.45 18.26 17.15
C LEU A 337 7.97 18.49 17.43
N VAL A 338 7.16 18.59 16.39
CA VAL A 338 5.70 18.58 16.46
C VAL A 338 5.20 17.22 16.02
N THR A 339 4.53 16.50 16.92
CA THR A 339 3.96 15.17 16.63
C THR A 339 2.44 15.23 16.56
N PHE A 340 1.88 14.90 15.43
CA PHE A 340 0.44 14.74 15.24
C PHE A 340 0.05 13.30 15.46
N MET A 341 -0.96 13.07 16.31
CA MET A 341 -1.44 11.75 16.69
C MET A 341 -2.87 11.52 16.18
N ASN A 342 -3.15 10.32 15.68
CA ASN A 342 -4.51 9.84 15.42
C ASN A 342 -4.77 8.61 16.32
N GLY A 343 -5.52 8.82 17.39
CA GLY A 343 -5.61 7.84 18.47
C GLY A 343 -4.25 7.58 19.11
N SER A 344 -3.79 6.33 19.16
CA SER A 344 -2.48 5.95 19.71
C SER A 344 -1.36 5.89 18.65
N SER A 345 -1.65 6.23 17.42
CA SER A 345 -0.68 6.14 16.32
C SER A 345 -0.16 7.52 15.93
N VAL A 346 1.13 7.61 15.64
CA VAL A 346 1.71 8.79 15.02
C VAL A 346 1.13 8.94 13.62
N TYR A 347 0.47 10.06 13.37
CA TYR A 347 -0.07 10.40 12.05
C TYR A 347 0.95 11.14 11.19
N LYS A 348 1.64 12.11 11.77
CA LYS A 348 2.71 12.89 11.13
C LYS A 348 3.63 13.45 12.20
N SER A 349 4.92 13.54 11.91
CA SER A 349 5.86 14.30 12.73
C SER A 349 6.66 15.25 11.84
N VAL A 350 6.96 16.44 12.36
CA VAL A 350 7.71 17.48 11.63
C VAL A 350 8.57 18.26 12.62
N TYR A 351 9.82 18.54 12.23
CA TYR A 351 10.63 19.53 12.94
C TYR A 351 10.33 20.92 12.40
N VAL A 352 10.21 21.88 13.29
CA VAL A 352 9.93 23.30 13.02
C VAL A 352 11.00 24.13 13.70
N GLU A 353 11.52 25.16 13.04
CA GLU A 353 12.47 26.09 13.67
C GLU A 353 11.81 26.86 14.81
N GLU A 354 12.62 27.26 15.78
CA GLU A 354 12.19 28.07 16.95
C GLU A 354 11.41 29.32 16.50
N ASN A 355 10.23 29.51 17.04
CA ASN A 355 9.27 30.57 16.75
C ASN A 355 8.61 30.54 15.36
N GLU A 356 8.89 29.53 14.53
CA GLU A 356 8.13 29.31 13.32
C GLU A 356 6.84 28.51 13.62
N SER A 357 5.87 28.59 12.72
CA SER A 357 4.59 27.91 12.86
C SER A 357 4.54 26.63 12.02
N VAL A 358 3.81 25.63 12.50
CA VAL A 358 3.55 24.41 11.74
C VAL A 358 2.21 24.52 11.01
N SER A 359 2.14 24.03 9.77
CA SER A 359 0.88 23.90 9.05
C SER A 359 0.08 22.69 9.53
N ALA A 360 -1.25 22.83 9.55
CA ALA A 360 -2.14 21.71 9.82
C ALA A 360 -1.91 20.61 8.78
N PRO A 361 -1.73 19.35 9.20
CA PRO A 361 -1.76 18.24 8.26
C PRO A 361 -3.18 18.00 7.74
N ASP A 362 -3.31 17.18 6.70
CA ASP A 362 -4.59 16.73 6.19
C ASP A 362 -5.45 16.09 7.30
N GLU A 363 -6.75 16.07 7.10
CA GLU A 363 -7.68 15.47 8.05
C GLU A 363 -7.44 13.95 8.12
N PRO A 364 -7.18 13.38 9.31
CA PRO A 364 -6.96 11.96 9.43
C PRO A 364 -8.27 11.19 9.26
N THR A 365 -8.17 10.01 8.67
CA THR A 365 -9.28 9.07 8.60
C THR A 365 -9.40 8.30 9.91
N GLY A 366 -10.61 7.88 10.27
CA GLY A 366 -10.89 7.11 11.47
C GLY A 366 -11.78 5.90 11.20
N PRO A 367 -12.16 5.14 12.25
CA PRO A 367 -13.12 4.05 12.14
C PRO A 367 -14.44 4.52 11.53
N ILE A 368 -15.20 3.59 10.93
CA ILE A 368 -16.49 3.92 10.31
C ILE A 368 -17.39 4.67 11.29
N GLY A 369 -17.91 5.80 10.82
CA GLY A 369 -18.74 6.70 11.63
C GLY A 369 -17.99 7.74 12.43
N TRP A 370 -16.68 7.64 12.53
CA TRP A 370 -15.85 8.70 13.13
C TRP A 370 -15.60 9.81 12.11
N ASN A 371 -15.76 11.07 12.54
CA ASN A 371 -15.50 12.24 11.71
C ASN A 371 -14.54 13.15 12.45
N PHE A 372 -13.46 13.53 11.79
CA PHE A 372 -12.53 14.52 12.29
C PHE A 372 -13.24 15.86 12.49
N VAL A 373 -12.88 16.57 13.57
CA VAL A 373 -13.41 17.89 13.89
C VAL A 373 -12.27 18.92 13.93
N GLU A 374 -11.21 18.62 14.68
CA GLU A 374 -10.12 19.56 14.88
C GLU A 374 -8.88 18.87 15.46
N TRP A 375 -7.77 19.57 15.39
CA TRP A 375 -6.54 19.25 16.10
C TRP A 375 -6.52 19.93 17.47
N ARG A 376 -6.07 19.24 18.52
CA ARG A 376 -5.93 19.74 19.89
C ARG A 376 -4.53 19.45 20.43
N LEU A 377 -4.00 20.30 21.30
CA LEU A 377 -2.82 19.93 22.09
C LEU A 377 -3.16 18.73 22.99
N GLU A 378 -2.21 17.81 23.16
CA GLU A 378 -2.39 16.67 24.04
C GLU A 378 -2.75 17.13 25.47
N GLY A 379 -3.81 16.55 26.03
CA GLY A 379 -4.35 16.93 27.34
C GLY A 379 -5.17 18.22 27.38
N SER A 380 -5.40 18.90 26.24
CA SER A 380 -6.27 20.07 26.12
C SER A 380 -7.62 19.70 25.47
N GLU A 381 -8.69 20.42 25.88
CA GLU A 381 -9.97 20.37 25.21
C GLU A 381 -10.15 21.48 24.16
N GLU A 382 -9.19 22.41 24.07
CA GLU A 382 -9.24 23.53 23.14
C GLU A 382 -8.57 23.17 21.81
N ARG A 383 -9.08 23.78 20.73
CA ARG A 383 -8.49 23.69 19.41
C ARG A 383 -7.07 24.24 19.41
N TYR A 384 -6.15 23.54 18.78
CA TYR A 384 -4.80 24.04 18.52
C TYR A 384 -4.81 25.11 17.43
N ASP A 385 -4.22 26.25 17.68
CA ASP A 385 -4.25 27.43 16.82
C ASP A 385 -3.10 27.51 15.81
N PHE A 386 -2.20 26.54 15.82
CA PHE A 386 -1.02 26.48 14.94
C PHE A 386 -0.12 27.71 15.03
N GLY A 387 -0.02 28.31 16.20
CA GLY A 387 0.88 29.43 16.49
C GLY A 387 2.36 29.04 16.52
N PRO A 388 3.26 30.02 16.85
CA PRO A 388 4.69 29.76 16.89
C PRO A 388 5.06 28.64 17.86
N VAL A 389 5.96 27.75 17.41
CA VAL A 389 6.44 26.62 18.19
C VAL A 389 7.71 27.00 18.94
N THR A 390 7.69 26.82 20.26
CA THR A 390 8.81 27.17 21.17
C THR A 390 9.26 26.01 22.06
N ALA A 391 8.68 24.83 21.86
CA ALA A 391 9.04 23.57 22.52
C ALA A 391 8.49 22.40 21.70
N ASP A 392 9.03 21.20 21.94
CA ASP A 392 8.43 19.97 21.42
C ASP A 392 6.99 19.84 21.89
N LEU A 393 6.08 19.45 21.02
CA LEU A 393 4.67 19.32 21.36
C LEU A 393 3.98 18.16 20.63
N THR A 394 2.94 17.63 21.27
CA THR A 394 2.06 16.62 20.69
C THR A 394 0.68 17.22 20.44
N VAL A 395 0.18 17.00 19.24
CA VAL A 395 -1.14 17.46 18.78
C VAL A 395 -1.98 16.23 18.42
N VAL A 396 -3.17 16.14 18.98
CA VAL A 396 -4.05 14.97 18.84
C VAL A 396 -5.26 15.29 17.97
N ALA A 397 -5.64 14.35 17.11
CA ALA A 397 -6.86 14.45 16.31
C ALA A 397 -8.08 14.25 17.23
N TYR A 398 -8.97 15.22 17.24
CA TYR A 398 -10.27 15.12 17.89
C TYR A 398 -11.37 14.91 16.84
N GLY A 399 -12.22 13.93 17.06
CA GLY A 399 -13.33 13.63 16.19
C GLY A 399 -14.53 13.09 16.96
N VAL A 400 -15.68 13.09 16.31
CA VAL A 400 -16.95 12.63 16.88
C VAL A 400 -17.49 11.47 16.07
N TYR A 401 -18.14 10.52 16.75
CA TYR A 401 -18.83 9.43 16.08
C TYR A 401 -20.23 9.86 15.65
N LYS A 402 -20.53 9.68 14.37
CA LYS A 402 -21.88 9.73 13.84
C LYS A 402 -22.52 8.34 13.89
N GLU A 403 -23.84 8.29 14.06
CA GLU A 403 -24.58 7.05 13.95
C GLU A 403 -24.46 6.45 12.54
N VAL A 404 -24.54 5.12 12.44
CA VAL A 404 -24.42 4.42 11.17
C VAL A 404 -25.62 3.50 10.94
N TYR A 405 -25.97 3.26 9.66
CA TYR A 405 -26.79 2.13 9.24
C TYR A 405 -25.90 0.97 8.82
N LYS A 406 -26.36 -0.25 9.08
CA LYS A 406 -25.65 -1.48 8.74
C LYS A 406 -26.50 -2.38 7.86
N LEU A 407 -25.99 -2.66 6.64
CA LEU A 407 -26.55 -3.67 5.76
C LEU A 407 -25.76 -4.97 5.96
N LYS A 408 -26.39 -5.96 6.57
CA LYS A 408 -25.82 -7.30 6.81
C LYS A 408 -26.12 -8.23 5.65
N TYR A 409 -25.23 -9.18 5.41
CA TYR A 409 -25.39 -10.24 4.42
C TYR A 409 -25.40 -11.60 5.14
N ASP A 410 -26.58 -12.24 5.24
CA ASP A 410 -26.70 -13.61 5.70
C ASP A 410 -26.50 -14.54 4.51
N THR A 411 -25.39 -15.24 4.48
CA THR A 411 -25.00 -16.09 3.35
C THR A 411 -25.69 -17.45 3.34
N VAL A 412 -26.54 -17.74 4.32
CA VAL A 412 -27.31 -18.99 4.41
C VAL A 412 -26.42 -20.23 4.22
N ASN A 413 -25.38 -20.32 5.06
CA ASN A 413 -24.33 -21.37 5.04
C ASN A 413 -23.37 -21.29 3.83
N GLY A 414 -23.22 -20.15 3.19
CA GLY A 414 -22.11 -19.85 2.27
C GLY A 414 -20.93 -19.23 3.00
N THR A 415 -19.87 -18.90 2.25
CA THR A 415 -18.73 -18.12 2.78
C THR A 415 -19.19 -16.77 3.29
N ASN A 416 -18.51 -16.25 4.32
CA ASN A 416 -18.89 -15.00 4.94
C ASN A 416 -18.73 -13.81 3.97
N VAL A 417 -19.62 -12.82 4.10
CA VAL A 417 -19.57 -11.57 3.33
C VAL A 417 -19.68 -10.40 4.32
N GLN A 418 -18.75 -9.46 4.21
CA GLN A 418 -18.66 -8.32 5.10
C GLN A 418 -19.89 -7.41 4.94
N SER A 419 -20.44 -6.93 6.07
CA SER A 419 -21.53 -5.96 6.08
C SER A 419 -21.10 -4.63 5.47
N THR A 420 -21.97 -4.01 4.69
CA THR A 420 -21.82 -2.62 4.28
C THR A 420 -22.28 -1.70 5.39
N VAL A 421 -21.48 -0.71 5.75
CA VAL A 421 -21.77 0.28 6.79
C VAL A 421 -21.72 1.67 6.16
N VAL A 422 -22.71 2.50 6.46
CA VAL A 422 -22.82 3.86 5.94
C VAL A 422 -23.22 4.82 7.05
N VAL A 423 -22.63 6.02 7.05
CA VAL A 423 -22.98 7.07 8.01
C VAL A 423 -24.43 7.52 7.75
N LYS A 424 -25.23 7.63 8.82
CA LYS A 424 -26.58 8.20 8.74
C LYS A 424 -26.49 9.66 8.27
N PRO A 425 -27.28 10.06 7.27
CA PRO A 425 -27.35 11.46 6.87
C PRO A 425 -27.87 12.33 8.01
N ASP A 426 -27.40 13.58 8.09
CA ASP A 426 -27.91 14.56 9.03
C ASP A 426 -29.35 14.97 8.66
N GLY A 427 -30.25 15.08 9.65
CA GLY A 427 -31.62 15.52 9.49
C GLY A 427 -32.59 14.89 10.47
N GLU A 428 -33.75 15.53 10.68
CA GLU A 428 -34.83 14.95 11.50
C GLU A 428 -35.42 13.69 10.85
N GLY A 429 -35.67 12.65 11.66
CA GLY A 429 -36.34 11.43 11.24
C GLY A 429 -35.43 10.42 10.50
N HIS A 430 -34.12 10.53 10.60
CA HIS A 430 -33.17 9.60 9.97
C HIS A 430 -33.42 9.42 8.47
N PRO A 431 -32.98 10.37 7.62
CA PRO A 431 -33.22 10.34 6.18
C PRO A 431 -32.75 9.03 5.55
N PRO A 432 -33.45 8.55 4.51
CA PRO A 432 -33.03 7.37 3.78
C PRO A 432 -31.68 7.61 3.06
N VAL A 433 -30.86 6.56 2.94
CA VAL A 433 -29.60 6.61 2.21
C VAL A 433 -29.49 5.44 1.25
N ASP A 434 -29.10 5.73 0.00
CA ASP A 434 -28.85 4.72 -1.00
C ASP A 434 -27.47 4.08 -0.78
N VAL A 435 -27.43 2.77 -0.73
CA VAL A 435 -26.24 1.96 -0.50
C VAL A 435 -26.08 0.96 -1.64
N GLU A 436 -24.90 0.87 -2.22
CA GLU A 436 -24.58 -0.18 -3.19
C GLU A 436 -24.38 -1.51 -2.46
N ILE A 437 -25.08 -2.53 -2.94
CA ILE A 437 -24.96 -3.90 -2.44
C ILE A 437 -23.59 -4.45 -2.87
N THR A 438 -22.90 -5.11 -1.96
CA THR A 438 -21.58 -5.67 -2.22
C THR A 438 -21.50 -6.47 -3.52
N LYS A 439 -20.44 -6.26 -4.30
CA LYS A 439 -20.14 -7.06 -5.48
C LYS A 439 -19.54 -8.43 -5.12
N ASN A 440 -19.11 -8.60 -3.87
CA ASN A 440 -18.62 -9.87 -3.37
C ASN A 440 -19.77 -10.85 -3.18
N VAL A 441 -19.74 -11.97 -3.88
CA VAL A 441 -20.72 -13.04 -3.76
C VAL A 441 -20.19 -14.17 -2.89
N PRO A 442 -21.03 -14.74 -2.01
CA PRO A 442 -20.61 -15.89 -1.21
C PRO A 442 -20.46 -17.14 -2.08
N VAL A 443 -19.66 -18.11 -1.61
CA VAL A 443 -19.50 -19.42 -2.21
C VAL A 443 -20.09 -20.47 -1.29
N LYS A 444 -20.78 -21.46 -1.86
CA LYS A 444 -21.35 -22.61 -1.14
C LYS A 444 -21.18 -23.87 -1.98
N GLN A 445 -20.55 -24.88 -1.39
CA GLN A 445 -20.26 -26.12 -2.09
C GLN A 445 -21.55 -26.82 -2.58
N GLY A 446 -21.61 -27.15 -3.87
CA GLY A 446 -22.76 -27.78 -4.49
C GLY A 446 -23.91 -26.85 -4.84
N PHE A 447 -23.72 -25.54 -4.67
CA PHE A 447 -24.73 -24.53 -4.96
C PHE A 447 -24.14 -23.39 -5.80
N LYS A 448 -24.99 -22.73 -6.59
CA LYS A 448 -24.68 -21.49 -7.29
C LYS A 448 -25.41 -20.34 -6.62
N PHE A 449 -24.70 -19.25 -6.32
CA PHE A 449 -25.34 -18.03 -5.85
C PHE A 449 -26.28 -17.49 -6.92
N LYS A 450 -27.52 -17.17 -6.53
CA LYS A 450 -28.53 -16.64 -7.44
C LYS A 450 -28.68 -15.14 -7.27
N GLU A 451 -28.99 -14.69 -6.05
CA GLU A 451 -29.32 -13.30 -5.74
C GLU A 451 -29.23 -13.04 -4.25
N TRP A 452 -29.22 -11.78 -3.87
CA TRP A 452 -29.55 -11.33 -2.53
C TRP A 452 -31.06 -11.08 -2.42
N ASN A 453 -31.66 -11.40 -1.29
CA ASN A 453 -33.09 -11.24 -1.10
C ASN A 453 -33.41 -10.65 0.28
N THR A 454 -34.46 -9.84 0.41
CA THR A 454 -34.89 -9.29 1.70
C THR A 454 -35.52 -10.33 2.63
N SER A 455 -35.86 -11.51 2.13
CA SER A 455 -36.40 -12.62 2.90
C SER A 455 -35.54 -13.88 2.75
N LYS A 456 -35.33 -14.61 3.85
CA LYS A 456 -34.54 -15.84 3.90
C LYS A 456 -35.11 -16.97 3.05
N ASP A 457 -36.42 -16.96 2.77
CA ASP A 457 -37.12 -17.94 1.92
C ASP A 457 -37.11 -17.57 0.43
N GLY A 458 -36.39 -16.47 0.08
CA GLY A 458 -36.25 -16.00 -1.31
C GLY A 458 -37.53 -15.37 -1.91
N LYS A 459 -38.56 -15.08 -1.12
CA LYS A 459 -39.82 -14.50 -1.60
C LYS A 459 -39.93 -12.99 -1.42
N GLY A 460 -38.93 -12.36 -0.85
CA GLY A 460 -38.87 -10.91 -0.71
C GLY A 460 -38.38 -10.22 -2.00
N VAL A 461 -37.87 -9.00 -1.86
CA VAL A 461 -37.31 -8.25 -2.96
C VAL A 461 -35.92 -8.79 -3.30
N SER A 462 -35.68 -9.06 -4.58
CA SER A 462 -34.43 -9.59 -5.11
C SER A 462 -33.49 -8.46 -5.56
N TYR A 463 -32.22 -8.64 -5.32
CA TYR A 463 -31.14 -7.73 -5.72
C TYR A 463 -29.97 -8.52 -6.27
N ASN A 464 -29.31 -7.94 -7.29
CA ASN A 464 -28.02 -8.43 -7.78
C ASN A 464 -26.87 -7.74 -7.03
N PRO A 465 -25.67 -8.35 -7.00
CA PRO A 465 -24.47 -7.67 -6.55
C PRO A 465 -24.23 -6.39 -7.37
N GLY A 466 -24.02 -5.26 -6.67
CA GLY A 466 -23.88 -3.94 -7.28
C GLY A 466 -25.16 -3.14 -7.46
N ASP A 467 -26.34 -3.73 -7.21
CA ASP A 467 -27.60 -2.98 -7.17
C ASP A 467 -27.61 -1.99 -5.98
N LYS A 468 -28.45 -0.98 -6.04
CA LYS A 468 -28.66 -0.04 -4.94
C LYS A 468 -29.89 -0.43 -4.11
N VAL A 469 -29.74 -0.29 -2.79
CA VAL A 469 -30.85 -0.43 -1.82
C VAL A 469 -30.91 0.83 -0.95
N THR A 470 -32.12 1.32 -0.70
CA THR A 470 -32.34 2.48 0.18
C THR A 470 -32.50 2.00 1.61
N LEU A 471 -31.62 2.42 2.52
CA LEU A 471 -31.68 2.13 3.95
C LEU A 471 -32.38 3.26 4.71
N VAL A 472 -33.32 2.89 5.56
CA VAL A 472 -33.97 3.76 6.57
C VAL A 472 -33.61 3.30 8.00
N GLY A 473 -32.77 2.28 8.12
CA GLY A 473 -32.31 1.63 9.35
C GLY A 473 -31.42 0.43 8.99
N ASP A 474 -31.01 -0.32 10.00
CA ASP A 474 -30.31 -1.58 9.79
C ASP A 474 -31.16 -2.57 8.99
N ALA A 475 -30.55 -3.25 8.04
CA ALA A 475 -31.22 -4.24 7.21
C ALA A 475 -30.35 -5.51 7.04
N THR A 476 -30.98 -6.60 6.62
CA THR A 476 -30.30 -7.85 6.31
C THR A 476 -30.79 -8.36 4.95
N LEU A 477 -29.82 -8.71 4.08
CA LEU A 477 -30.07 -9.45 2.85
C LEU A 477 -29.61 -10.90 3.01
N TYR A 478 -30.37 -11.81 2.46
CA TYR A 478 -30.14 -13.25 2.52
C TYR A 478 -29.72 -13.78 1.16
N ALA A 479 -28.68 -14.62 1.12
CA ALA A 479 -28.28 -15.29 -0.11
C ALA A 479 -29.32 -16.34 -0.53
N VAL A 480 -29.75 -16.28 -1.78
CA VAL A 480 -30.57 -17.33 -2.41
C VAL A 480 -29.67 -18.22 -3.26
N TRP A 481 -29.87 -19.52 -3.13
CA TRP A 481 -29.02 -20.54 -3.73
C TRP A 481 -29.78 -21.44 -4.70
N GLU A 482 -29.14 -21.78 -5.81
CA GLU A 482 -29.58 -22.80 -6.75
C GLU A 482 -28.77 -24.08 -6.53
N ASP A 483 -29.44 -25.20 -6.28
CA ASP A 483 -28.78 -26.51 -6.15
C ASP A 483 -28.26 -26.99 -7.50
N THR A 484 -26.92 -27.01 -7.66
CA THR A 484 -26.27 -27.43 -8.92
C THR A 484 -26.33 -28.92 -9.17
N SER A 485 -26.71 -29.71 -8.17
CA SER A 485 -26.90 -31.17 -8.32
C SER A 485 -28.27 -31.52 -8.89
N SER A 486 -29.23 -30.60 -8.83
CA SER A 486 -30.61 -30.82 -9.28
C SER A 486 -30.69 -31.07 -10.80
N VAL A 487 -31.62 -31.91 -11.18
CA VAL A 487 -31.89 -32.22 -12.60
C VAL A 487 -32.32 -30.94 -13.34
N SER A 488 -33.11 -30.10 -12.70
CA SER A 488 -33.57 -28.82 -13.28
C SER A 488 -32.38 -27.92 -13.62
N TYR A 489 -31.45 -27.69 -12.68
CA TYR A 489 -30.24 -26.89 -12.92
C TYR A 489 -29.40 -27.41 -14.09
N LYS A 490 -29.22 -28.73 -14.17
CA LYS A 490 -28.43 -29.36 -15.25
C LYS A 490 -29.11 -29.15 -16.60
N ILE A 491 -30.44 -29.24 -16.67
CA ILE A 491 -31.21 -28.98 -17.87
C ILE A 491 -31.10 -27.51 -18.27
N ASP A 492 -31.30 -26.57 -17.36
CA ASP A 492 -31.25 -25.14 -17.63
C ASP A 492 -29.85 -24.70 -18.11
N ASN A 493 -28.80 -25.28 -17.53
CA ASN A 493 -27.42 -25.03 -17.96
C ASN A 493 -27.13 -25.59 -19.35
N LEU A 494 -27.68 -26.77 -19.70
CA LEU A 494 -27.55 -27.35 -21.04
C LEU A 494 -28.30 -26.53 -22.08
N VAL A 495 -29.49 -26.07 -21.76
CA VAL A 495 -30.30 -25.18 -22.62
C VAL A 495 -29.61 -23.85 -22.84
N GLY A 496 -29.06 -23.26 -21.76
CA GLY A 496 -28.30 -22.02 -21.82
C GLY A 496 -27.04 -22.13 -22.72
N LYS A 497 -26.25 -23.19 -22.55
CA LYS A 497 -25.10 -23.46 -23.40
C LYS A 497 -25.47 -23.73 -24.87
N ALA A 498 -26.60 -24.39 -25.11
CA ALA A 498 -27.11 -24.60 -26.47
C ALA A 498 -27.53 -23.25 -27.10
N ALA A 499 -28.21 -22.38 -26.35
CA ALA A 499 -28.59 -21.05 -26.81
C ALA A 499 -27.37 -20.15 -27.08
N GLU A 500 -26.35 -20.20 -26.22
CA GLU A 500 -25.09 -19.50 -26.43
C GLU A 500 -24.34 -20.00 -27.66
N PHE A 501 -24.29 -21.31 -27.86
CA PHE A 501 -23.69 -21.90 -29.06
C PHE A 501 -24.39 -21.47 -30.35
N LEU A 502 -25.72 -21.37 -30.31
CA LEU A 502 -26.54 -20.93 -31.46
C LEU A 502 -26.45 -19.40 -31.71
N SER A 503 -26.14 -18.61 -30.68
CA SER A 503 -25.95 -17.16 -30.81
C SER A 503 -24.58 -16.75 -31.34
N LYS A 504 -23.58 -17.64 -31.26
CA LYS A 504 -22.25 -17.46 -31.84
C LYS A 504 -22.27 -17.85 -33.31
N GLU A 505 -21.76 -16.97 -34.15
CA GLU A 505 -21.72 -16.96 -35.62
C GLU A 505 -21.81 -18.33 -36.34
N THR A 506 -22.62 -18.37 -37.39
CA THR A 506 -22.78 -19.48 -38.36
C THR A 506 -21.45 -20.07 -38.80
N ILE A 507 -21.24 -21.32 -38.57
CA ILE A 507 -20.10 -22.07 -39.12
C ILE A 507 -20.20 -22.01 -40.65
N PRO A 508 -19.21 -21.44 -41.36
CA PRO A 508 -19.26 -21.38 -42.82
C PRO A 508 -19.42 -22.78 -43.44
N GLY A 509 -20.46 -22.97 -44.26
CA GLY A 509 -20.74 -24.22 -44.98
C GLY A 509 -21.73 -25.17 -44.30
N VAL A 510 -22.28 -24.84 -43.13
CA VAL A 510 -23.34 -25.65 -42.50
C VAL A 510 -24.69 -24.95 -42.70
N SER A 511 -25.65 -25.65 -43.34
CA SER A 511 -26.97 -25.09 -43.56
C SER A 511 -27.73 -24.92 -42.24
N ASN A 512 -28.46 -23.80 -42.08
CA ASN A 512 -29.29 -23.51 -40.90
C ASN A 512 -30.31 -24.62 -40.59
N LEU A 513 -30.64 -25.47 -41.58
CA LEU A 513 -31.55 -26.59 -41.42
C LEU A 513 -30.95 -27.73 -40.58
N LEU A 514 -29.66 -28.05 -40.73
CA LEU A 514 -28.97 -29.08 -39.97
C LEU A 514 -28.76 -28.64 -38.50
N LEU A 515 -28.45 -27.36 -38.27
CA LEU A 515 -28.37 -26.78 -36.94
C LEU A 515 -29.74 -26.80 -36.23
N THR A 516 -30.83 -26.47 -36.95
CA THR A 516 -32.20 -26.46 -36.40
C THR A 516 -32.66 -27.89 -36.06
N ILE A 517 -32.36 -28.89 -36.87
CA ILE A 517 -32.70 -30.30 -36.62
C ILE A 517 -31.91 -30.84 -35.40
N GLY A 518 -30.63 -30.50 -35.28
CA GLY A 518 -29.80 -30.88 -34.13
C GLY A 518 -30.33 -30.31 -32.79
N VAL A 519 -30.78 -29.08 -32.82
CA VAL A 519 -31.37 -28.43 -31.63
C VAL A 519 -32.71 -29.05 -31.25
N ILE A 520 -33.60 -29.29 -32.22
CA ILE A 520 -34.92 -29.88 -31.96
C ILE A 520 -34.76 -31.30 -31.40
N THR A 521 -33.85 -32.11 -31.93
CA THR A 521 -33.61 -33.47 -31.41
C THR A 521 -33.00 -33.44 -29.99
N THR A 522 -32.15 -32.49 -29.69
CA THR A 522 -31.57 -32.34 -28.36
C THR A 522 -32.62 -31.88 -27.34
N VAL A 523 -33.49 -30.92 -27.71
CA VAL A 523 -34.58 -30.43 -26.84
C VAL A 523 -35.62 -31.52 -26.58
N ILE A 524 -36.00 -32.32 -27.62
CA ILE A 524 -36.95 -33.43 -27.45
C ILE A 524 -36.36 -34.51 -26.54
N SER A 525 -35.06 -34.82 -26.67
CA SER A 525 -34.38 -35.77 -25.80
C SER A 525 -34.33 -35.31 -24.35
N LEU A 526 -34.06 -34.02 -24.13
CA LEU A 526 -34.06 -33.40 -22.79
C LEU A 526 -35.45 -33.35 -22.15
N LEU A 527 -36.50 -33.09 -22.95
CA LEU A 527 -37.88 -33.11 -22.46
C LEU A 527 -38.34 -34.54 -22.13
N ALA A 528 -37.90 -35.55 -22.87
CA ALA A 528 -38.14 -36.95 -22.58
C ALA A 528 -37.49 -37.40 -21.26
N VAL A 529 -36.22 -36.98 -21.01
CA VAL A 529 -35.52 -37.24 -19.74
C VAL A 529 -36.22 -36.54 -18.58
N ALA A 530 -36.65 -35.30 -18.78
CA ALA A 530 -37.39 -34.55 -17.74
C ALA A 530 -38.78 -35.17 -17.42
N ALA A 531 -39.48 -35.77 -18.43
CA ALA A 531 -40.72 -36.47 -18.22
C ALA A 531 -40.54 -37.82 -17.47
N ILE A 532 -39.39 -38.50 -17.69
CA ILE A 532 -39.05 -39.72 -16.97
C ILE A 532 -38.65 -39.42 -15.51
N ALA A 533 -37.96 -38.31 -15.27
CA ALA A 533 -37.55 -37.90 -13.94
C ALA A 533 -38.72 -37.36 -13.08
N ARG A 534 -39.88 -37.09 -13.67
CA ARG A 534 -41.12 -36.64 -12.96
C ARG A 534 -42.06 -37.80 -12.62
N LYS A 535 -41.76 -39.01 -13.06
CA LYS A 535 -42.46 -40.24 -12.63
C LYS A 535 -41.59 -40.96 -11.56
#